data_c4a215f92ebef94de76ca6f4f24d0b88
#
_entry.id   c4a215f92ebef94de76ca6f4f24d0b88
#
_cell.length_a   1.000
_cell.length_b   1.000
_cell.length_c   1.000
_cell.angle_alpha   90.00
_cell.angle_beta   90.00
_cell.angle_gamma   90.00
#
_symmetry.space_group_name_H-M   'P 1'
#
loop_
_entity.id
_entity.type
_entity.pdbx_description
1 polymer ?
#
loop_
_entity_poly.entity_id
_entity_poly.type
_entity_poly.pdbx_seq_one_letter_code
_entity_poly.pdbx_strand_id
1 'polypeptide(L)'
;IVVGSGCAGSVAAYEIAKAGKSVLVVERGNFAGAKNMTGGRIYGHCLRAVFPDNFDEIPFERKVSHERISLMSPNSNFTIDFTSEDLLKDGQESYTVLRAPFDQWLAEQAENAGAEYICGIAVEKLIKDENGKVIGIFAGEDEITADVVVLCDGANSLLVEQAVGAKRPPASQMAVGVKEVFELPEEEIDKRFQCAPGEGTAWLFAGDATHGSFGGGIIYTNKDSISVGIVAGVEATAKGNVPVYQMLEDFKNRPEIAPVLKGAKLVEHSGHLVPEGGITTMPELTADGVMIAGDNATMCVNLGYTVRGMDYAVASGQMAGQA
;
A
#
# COMPACT_ATOMS: atom_id res chain seq x y z
N ILE A 1 6.88 6.68 20.16
CA ILE A 1 7.47 5.69 19.24
C ILE A 1 6.47 5.37 18.14
N VAL A 2 6.94 5.24 16.88
CA VAL A 2 6.14 4.73 15.75
C VAL A 2 6.75 3.40 15.29
N VAL A 3 5.93 2.37 15.14
CA VAL A 3 6.36 1.04 14.67
C VAL A 3 5.96 0.83 13.22
N GLY A 4 6.94 0.74 12.34
CA GLY A 4 6.79 0.63 10.88
C GLY A 4 6.85 1.97 10.16
N SER A 5 7.57 2.02 9.03
CA SER A 5 7.80 3.22 8.21
C SER A 5 7.16 3.13 6.82
N GLY A 6 5.98 2.54 6.72
CA GLY A 6 5.12 2.67 5.55
C GLY A 6 4.37 4.00 5.52
N CYS A 7 3.39 4.14 4.62
CA CYS A 7 2.63 5.38 4.46
C CYS A 7 2.03 5.92 5.78
N ALA A 8 1.45 5.05 6.61
CA ALA A 8 0.87 5.48 7.89
C ALA A 8 1.93 5.93 8.89
N GLY A 9 2.99 5.13 9.06
CA GLY A 9 3.99 5.39 10.09
C GLY A 9 4.86 6.61 9.78
N SER A 10 5.32 6.76 8.55
CA SER A 10 6.13 7.94 8.17
C SER A 10 5.31 9.23 8.27
N VAL A 11 4.03 9.20 7.88
CA VAL A 11 3.15 10.38 8.03
C VAL A 11 2.84 10.67 9.50
N ALA A 12 2.59 9.66 10.34
CA ALA A 12 2.41 9.86 11.78
C ALA A 12 3.68 10.48 12.41
N ALA A 13 4.86 9.96 12.08
CA ALA A 13 6.12 10.49 12.56
C ALA A 13 6.36 11.94 12.09
N TYR A 14 6.02 12.27 10.84
CA TYR A 14 6.07 13.63 10.31
C TYR A 14 5.21 14.60 11.13
N GLU A 15 3.95 14.26 11.38
CA GLU A 15 3.04 15.12 12.14
C GLU A 15 3.50 15.30 13.58
N ILE A 16 3.98 14.24 14.25
CA ILE A 16 4.51 14.28 15.62
C ILE A 16 5.77 15.18 15.67
N ALA A 17 6.72 14.99 14.75
CA ALA A 17 7.95 15.78 14.70
C ALA A 17 7.66 17.26 14.37
N LYS A 18 6.78 17.53 13.41
CA LYS A 18 6.31 18.87 13.04
C LYS A 18 5.66 19.60 14.21
N ALA A 19 5.00 18.88 15.13
CA ALA A 19 4.47 19.43 16.38
C ALA A 19 5.56 19.66 17.46
N GLY A 20 6.85 19.46 17.14
CA GLY A 20 7.98 19.65 18.04
C GLY A 20 8.09 18.57 19.12
N LYS A 21 7.52 17.40 18.91
CA LYS A 21 7.62 16.25 19.82
C LYS A 21 8.75 15.31 19.37
N SER A 22 9.42 14.69 20.35
CA SER A 22 10.40 13.63 20.08
C SER A 22 9.67 12.38 19.55
N VAL A 23 10.15 11.84 18.43
CA VAL A 23 9.61 10.63 17.82
C VAL A 23 10.71 9.74 17.26
N LEU A 24 10.65 8.46 17.62
CA LEU A 24 11.51 7.40 17.11
C LEU A 24 10.66 6.45 16.27
N VAL A 25 11.05 6.23 15.02
CA VAL A 25 10.46 5.24 14.12
C VAL A 25 11.33 3.98 14.10
N VAL A 26 10.73 2.82 14.32
CA VAL A 26 11.42 1.52 14.23
C VAL A 26 10.86 0.73 13.06
N GLU A 27 11.73 0.43 12.09
CA GLU A 27 11.39 -0.26 10.83
C GLU A 27 12.14 -1.59 10.73
N ARG A 28 11.43 -2.67 10.38
CA ARG A 28 12.03 -4.00 10.19
C ARG A 28 12.82 -4.15 8.90
N GLY A 29 12.51 -3.37 7.87
CA GLY A 29 13.25 -3.30 6.61
C GLY A 29 14.54 -2.51 6.78
N ASN A 30 15.48 -2.69 5.85
CA ASN A 30 16.75 -1.94 5.87
C ASN A 30 16.56 -0.45 5.55
N PHE A 31 15.40 -0.09 5.01
CA PHE A 31 14.96 1.29 4.72
C PHE A 31 13.42 1.31 4.61
N ALA A 32 12.83 2.50 4.67
CA ALA A 32 11.39 2.69 4.48
C ALA A 32 10.95 2.18 3.10
N GLY A 33 9.92 1.33 3.05
CA GLY A 33 9.44 0.74 1.80
C GLY A 33 10.11 -0.58 1.39
N ALA A 34 11.23 -0.99 1.99
CA ALA A 34 11.98 -2.20 1.62
C ALA A 34 11.15 -3.51 1.71
N LYS A 35 10.10 -3.53 2.50
CA LYS A 35 9.21 -4.70 2.68
C LYS A 35 7.83 -4.51 2.07
N ASN A 36 7.58 -3.37 1.42
CA ASN A 36 6.31 -3.08 0.82
C ASN A 36 6.25 -3.60 -0.64
N MET A 37 5.08 -4.09 -1.03
CA MET A 37 4.85 -4.54 -2.41
C MET A 37 4.88 -3.33 -3.33
N THR A 38 5.74 -3.39 -4.34
CA THR A 38 5.92 -2.31 -5.30
C THR A 38 4.72 -2.07 -6.19
N GLY A 39 4.63 -0.88 -6.79
CA GLY A 39 3.58 -0.48 -7.71
C GLY A 39 2.22 -0.32 -7.05
N GLY A 40 1.74 0.88 -6.99
CA GLY A 40 0.46 1.21 -6.41
C GLY A 40 -0.17 2.42 -7.07
N ARG A 41 -1.42 2.70 -6.70
CA ARG A 41 -2.13 3.92 -7.01
C ARG A 41 -2.47 4.65 -5.72
N ILE A 42 -2.23 5.95 -5.68
CA ILE A 42 -2.59 6.81 -4.55
C ILE A 42 -3.41 8.01 -5.03
N TYR A 43 -4.34 8.46 -4.20
CA TYR A 43 -5.17 9.63 -4.48
C TYR A 43 -4.54 10.88 -3.86
N GLY A 44 -4.42 11.95 -4.64
CA GLY A 44 -3.65 13.15 -4.28
C GLY A 44 -4.21 13.91 -3.09
N HIS A 45 -5.52 13.87 -2.85
CA HIS A 45 -6.17 14.66 -1.79
C HIS A 45 -5.57 14.42 -0.39
N CYS A 46 -5.22 13.17 -0.04
CA CYS A 46 -4.65 12.86 1.28
C CYS A 46 -3.23 13.44 1.43
N LEU A 47 -2.44 13.40 0.34
CA LEU A 47 -1.08 13.94 0.34
C LEU A 47 -1.05 15.47 0.32
N ARG A 48 -1.99 16.12 -0.39
CA ARG A 48 -2.16 17.57 -0.34
C ARG A 48 -2.52 18.07 1.06
N ALA A 49 -3.24 17.28 1.83
CA ALA A 49 -3.58 17.62 3.22
C ALA A 49 -2.36 17.59 4.14
N VAL A 50 -1.43 16.65 3.92
CA VAL A 50 -0.23 16.49 4.74
C VAL A 50 0.91 17.40 4.26
N PHE A 51 1.13 17.47 2.94
CA PHE A 51 2.26 18.12 2.29
C PHE A 51 1.81 19.21 1.29
N PRO A 52 1.09 20.28 1.75
CA PRO A 52 0.57 21.29 0.83
C PRO A 52 1.66 22.08 0.11
N ASP A 53 2.81 22.31 0.78
CA ASP A 53 3.88 23.18 0.28
C ASP A 53 4.89 22.44 -0.62
N ASN A 54 5.02 21.12 -0.49
CA ASN A 54 5.98 20.29 -1.23
C ASN A 54 5.32 19.11 -1.95
N PHE A 55 4.04 19.23 -2.28
CA PHE A 55 3.28 18.21 -3.00
C PHE A 55 3.92 17.83 -4.35
N ASP A 56 4.47 18.80 -5.06
CA ASP A 56 5.08 18.59 -6.38
C ASP A 56 6.46 17.91 -6.30
N GLU A 57 7.04 17.78 -5.10
CA GLU A 57 8.29 17.07 -4.87
C GLU A 57 8.08 15.56 -4.64
N ILE A 58 6.83 15.13 -4.45
CA ILE A 58 6.50 13.72 -4.23
C ILE A 58 6.89 12.90 -5.46
N PRO A 59 7.63 11.77 -5.28
CA PRO A 59 8.11 10.97 -6.39
C PRO A 59 6.98 10.13 -7.01
N PHE A 60 5.99 10.82 -7.56
CA PHE A 60 4.95 10.20 -8.37
C PHE A 60 5.55 9.64 -9.66
N GLU A 61 4.97 8.57 -10.15
CA GLU A 61 5.30 8.00 -11.44
C GLU A 61 4.53 8.70 -12.56
N ARG A 62 3.23 8.50 -12.64
CA ARG A 62 2.36 9.12 -13.65
C ARG A 62 1.05 9.57 -13.03
N LYS A 63 0.52 10.69 -13.53
CA LYS A 63 -0.84 11.13 -13.21
C LYS A 63 -1.85 10.29 -13.99
N VAL A 64 -2.81 9.67 -13.32
CA VAL A 64 -3.79 8.78 -13.97
C VAL A 64 -4.81 9.59 -14.73
N SER A 65 -4.78 9.51 -16.07
CA SER A 65 -5.76 10.14 -16.99
C SER A 65 -6.72 9.14 -17.62
N HIS A 66 -6.36 7.83 -17.62
CA HIS A 66 -7.17 6.73 -18.10
C HIS A 66 -7.52 5.76 -16.99
N GLU A 67 -8.79 5.54 -16.76
CA GLU A 67 -9.30 4.47 -15.93
C GLU A 67 -9.86 3.37 -16.80
N ARG A 68 -9.22 2.20 -16.82
CA ARG A 68 -9.67 1.05 -17.58
C ARG A 68 -10.21 -0.02 -16.65
N ILE A 69 -11.37 -0.55 -16.98
CA ILE A 69 -11.96 -1.70 -16.29
C ILE A 69 -12.28 -2.77 -17.33
N SER A 70 -11.70 -3.96 -17.13
CA SER A 70 -11.94 -5.12 -17.96
C SER A 70 -12.74 -6.19 -17.21
N LEU A 71 -13.70 -6.76 -17.90
CA LEU A 71 -14.42 -7.96 -17.48
C LEU A 71 -13.93 -9.12 -18.35
N MET A 72 -13.31 -10.11 -17.72
CA MET A 72 -12.68 -11.24 -18.38
C MET A 72 -13.51 -12.52 -18.24
N SER A 73 -13.62 -13.26 -19.31
CA SER A 73 -14.01 -14.67 -19.29
C SER A 73 -12.84 -15.53 -19.82
N PRO A 74 -12.90 -16.87 -19.79
CA PRO A 74 -11.85 -17.72 -20.34
C PRO A 74 -11.45 -17.38 -21.78
N ASN A 75 -12.40 -16.92 -22.60
CA ASN A 75 -12.22 -16.74 -24.04
C ASN A 75 -12.53 -15.32 -24.56
N SER A 76 -12.83 -14.38 -23.67
CA SER A 76 -13.18 -13.01 -24.07
C SER A 76 -12.80 -11.99 -23.02
N ASN A 77 -12.64 -10.75 -23.46
CA ASN A 77 -12.40 -9.60 -22.63
C ASN A 77 -13.26 -8.42 -23.12
N PHE A 78 -13.90 -7.74 -22.20
CA PHE A 78 -14.61 -6.49 -22.45
C PHE A 78 -13.98 -5.39 -21.60
N THR A 79 -13.55 -4.30 -22.24
CA THR A 79 -12.88 -3.19 -21.55
C THR A 79 -13.66 -1.89 -21.74
N ILE A 80 -13.90 -1.20 -20.65
CA ILE A 80 -14.31 0.21 -20.62
C ILE A 80 -13.06 1.02 -20.38
N ASP A 81 -12.79 2.02 -21.23
CA ASP A 81 -11.75 3.03 -21.04
C ASP A 81 -12.47 4.36 -20.75
N PHE A 82 -12.25 4.89 -19.57
CA PHE A 82 -12.84 6.15 -19.10
C PHE A 82 -11.78 7.21 -18.98
N THR A 83 -12.03 8.35 -19.62
CA THR A 83 -11.21 9.57 -19.52
C THR A 83 -12.10 10.73 -19.15
N SER A 84 -11.59 11.62 -18.31
CA SER A 84 -12.27 12.87 -17.92
C SER A 84 -11.25 13.91 -17.50
N GLU A 85 -11.51 15.17 -17.82
CA GLU A 85 -10.72 16.28 -17.27
C GLU A 85 -10.77 16.31 -15.73
N ASP A 86 -11.83 15.78 -15.12
CA ASP A 86 -11.95 15.71 -13.67
C ASP A 86 -10.89 14.80 -13.02
N LEU A 87 -10.41 13.78 -13.73
CA LEU A 87 -9.33 12.92 -13.23
C LEU A 87 -8.00 13.66 -13.07
N LEU A 88 -7.87 14.81 -13.72
CA LEU A 88 -6.65 15.62 -13.71
C LEU A 88 -6.74 16.84 -12.79
N LYS A 89 -7.92 17.12 -12.20
CA LYS A 89 -8.12 18.26 -11.30
C LYS A 89 -7.51 18.01 -9.92
N ASP A 90 -6.94 19.06 -9.36
CA ASP A 90 -6.40 19.05 -8.00
C ASP A 90 -7.46 18.61 -6.98
N GLY A 91 -7.05 17.68 -6.11
CA GLY A 91 -7.91 17.05 -5.10
C GLY A 91 -8.78 15.89 -5.62
N GLN A 92 -8.87 15.69 -6.94
CA GLN A 92 -9.57 14.54 -7.56
C GLN A 92 -8.58 13.58 -8.25
N GLU A 93 -7.40 14.07 -8.53
CA GLU A 93 -6.34 13.32 -9.21
C GLU A 93 -5.82 12.15 -8.40
N SER A 94 -5.27 11.19 -9.12
CA SER A 94 -4.53 10.07 -8.55
C SER A 94 -3.26 9.82 -9.36
N TYR A 95 -2.31 9.19 -8.71
CA TYR A 95 -0.98 8.93 -9.27
C TYR A 95 -0.61 7.46 -9.10
N THR A 96 0.16 6.96 -10.03
CA THR A 96 0.89 5.72 -9.83
C THR A 96 2.18 6.01 -9.07
N VAL A 97 2.61 5.07 -8.25
CA VAL A 97 3.82 5.17 -7.42
C VAL A 97 4.54 3.83 -7.35
N LEU A 98 5.86 3.88 -7.24
CA LEU A 98 6.68 2.76 -6.79
C LEU A 98 6.94 2.95 -5.29
N ARG A 99 6.63 1.93 -4.48
CA ARG A 99 6.60 2.05 -3.02
C ARG A 99 7.96 2.36 -2.41
N ALA A 100 9.05 1.79 -2.93
CA ALA A 100 10.37 2.03 -2.36
C ALA A 100 10.78 3.51 -2.42
N PRO A 101 10.80 4.21 -3.56
CA PRO A 101 11.11 5.64 -3.58
C PRO A 101 10.04 6.49 -2.88
N PHE A 102 8.77 6.13 -2.97
CA PHE A 102 7.68 6.87 -2.35
C PHE A 102 7.75 6.80 -0.81
N ASP A 103 7.93 5.60 -0.24
CA ASP A 103 8.01 5.44 1.21
C ASP A 103 9.29 6.06 1.79
N GLN A 104 10.41 6.03 1.04
CA GLN A 104 11.65 6.72 1.43
C GLN A 104 11.45 8.23 1.48
N TRP A 105 10.81 8.81 0.46
CA TRP A 105 10.49 10.23 0.45
C TRP A 105 9.63 10.63 1.67
N LEU A 106 8.61 9.85 2.02
CA LEU A 106 7.81 10.10 3.22
C LEU A 106 8.65 10.04 4.50
N ALA A 107 9.58 9.10 4.60
CA ALA A 107 10.49 8.98 5.73
C ALA A 107 11.45 10.19 5.80
N GLU A 108 12.01 10.61 4.67
CA GLU A 108 12.86 11.82 4.58
C GLU A 108 12.12 13.08 5.03
N GLN A 109 10.82 13.22 4.70
CA GLN A 109 10.04 14.36 5.21
C GLN A 109 9.91 14.31 6.73
N ALA A 110 9.72 13.13 7.32
CA ALA A 110 9.65 12.98 8.76
C ALA A 110 11.01 13.24 9.43
N GLU A 111 12.12 12.76 8.86
CA GLU A 111 13.48 13.03 9.35
C GLU A 111 13.80 14.53 9.26
N ASN A 112 13.46 15.19 8.16
CA ASN A 112 13.64 16.63 7.99
C ASN A 112 12.82 17.45 9.02
N ALA A 113 11.70 16.91 9.48
CA ALA A 113 10.90 17.49 10.55
C ALA A 113 11.44 17.19 11.96
N GLY A 114 12.44 16.28 12.09
CA GLY A 114 13.10 15.94 13.34
C GLY A 114 12.81 14.54 13.89
N ALA A 115 12.17 13.65 13.12
CA ALA A 115 12.01 12.26 13.51
C ALA A 115 13.33 11.48 13.40
N GLU A 116 13.55 10.54 14.32
CA GLU A 116 14.68 9.62 14.28
C GLU A 116 14.23 8.25 13.75
N TYR A 117 15.09 7.57 12.98
CA TYR A 117 14.79 6.26 12.39
C TYR A 117 15.79 5.19 12.79
N ILE A 118 15.31 4.03 13.20
CA ILE A 118 16.09 2.80 13.35
C ILE A 118 15.53 1.76 12.38
N CYS A 119 16.31 1.39 11.37
CA CYS A 119 15.95 0.40 10.37
C CYS A 119 16.65 -0.95 10.62
N GLY A 120 16.08 -2.05 10.08
CA GLY A 120 16.63 -3.39 10.20
C GLY A 120 16.23 -4.14 11.48
N ILE A 121 15.32 -3.60 12.29
CA ILE A 121 14.89 -4.18 13.56
C ILE A 121 13.37 -4.42 13.55
N ALA A 122 12.96 -5.67 13.81
CA ALA A 122 11.57 -6.01 14.00
C ALA A 122 11.13 -5.77 15.45
N VAL A 123 10.00 -5.12 15.64
CA VAL A 123 9.34 -5.01 16.94
C VAL A 123 8.33 -6.16 17.05
N GLU A 124 8.55 -7.06 17.99
CA GLU A 124 7.72 -8.26 18.18
C GLU A 124 6.90 -8.22 19.47
N LYS A 125 7.23 -7.29 20.38
CA LYS A 125 6.62 -7.25 21.71
C LYS A 125 6.44 -5.82 22.22
N LEU A 126 5.30 -5.57 22.87
CA LEU A 126 5.00 -4.34 23.59
C LEU A 126 5.46 -4.47 25.05
N ILE A 127 5.89 -3.35 25.64
CA ILE A 127 6.11 -3.22 27.08
C ILE A 127 4.84 -2.63 27.69
N LYS A 128 4.31 -3.29 28.74
CA LYS A 128 3.14 -2.84 29.48
C LYS A 128 3.48 -2.65 30.96
N ASP A 129 2.88 -1.65 31.58
CA ASP A 129 2.93 -1.48 33.03
C ASP A 129 1.99 -2.46 33.77
N GLU A 130 1.97 -2.39 35.08
CA GLU A 130 1.13 -3.21 35.95
C GLU A 130 -0.39 -3.03 35.75
N ASN A 131 -0.82 -1.92 35.12
CA ASN A 131 -2.20 -1.61 34.81
C ASN A 131 -2.59 -2.02 33.39
N GLY A 132 -1.62 -2.53 32.58
CA GLY A 132 -1.83 -2.92 31.20
C GLY A 132 -1.65 -1.79 30.18
N LYS A 133 -1.27 -0.58 30.62
CA LYS A 133 -0.93 0.54 29.73
C LYS A 133 0.34 0.19 28.93
N VAL A 134 0.32 0.45 27.63
CA VAL A 134 1.52 0.34 26.78
C VAL A 134 2.45 1.51 27.10
N ILE A 135 3.69 1.20 27.48
CA ILE A 135 4.72 2.15 27.86
C ILE A 135 5.99 2.05 27.02
N GLY A 136 6.01 1.20 25.99
CA GLY A 136 7.17 1.04 25.11
C GLY A 136 7.12 -0.23 24.27
N ILE A 137 8.27 -0.54 23.69
CA ILE A 137 8.48 -1.68 22.79
C ILE A 137 9.78 -2.42 23.13
N PHE A 138 9.87 -3.67 22.71
CA PHE A 138 11.15 -4.38 22.56
C PHE A 138 11.61 -4.24 21.11
N ALA A 139 12.77 -3.64 20.88
CA ALA A 139 13.46 -3.55 19.60
C ALA A 139 14.65 -4.53 19.60
N GLY A 140 14.41 -5.75 19.16
CA GLY A 140 15.34 -6.85 19.42
C GLY A 140 15.39 -7.19 20.92
N GLU A 141 16.59 -7.06 21.54
CA GLU A 141 16.79 -7.27 22.98
C GLU A 141 16.65 -5.97 23.80
N ASP A 142 16.60 -4.81 23.14
CA ASP A 142 16.55 -3.51 23.80
C ASP A 142 15.14 -3.10 24.18
N GLU A 143 14.99 -2.57 25.39
CA GLU A 143 13.76 -1.97 25.87
C GLU A 143 13.76 -0.45 25.58
N ILE A 144 12.77 0.04 24.83
CA ILE A 144 12.62 1.46 24.53
C ILE A 144 11.25 1.92 25.03
N THR A 145 11.25 2.89 25.95
CA THR A 145 10.02 3.42 26.53
C THR A 145 9.56 4.70 25.87
N ALA A 146 8.24 4.95 25.89
CA ALA A 146 7.61 6.14 25.36
C ALA A 146 6.28 6.43 26.05
N ASP A 147 5.83 7.67 25.98
CA ASP A 147 4.50 8.07 26.47
C ASP A 147 3.38 7.42 25.64
N VAL A 148 3.59 7.31 24.32
CA VAL A 148 2.66 6.70 23.35
C VAL A 148 3.43 5.89 22.32
N VAL A 149 2.85 4.76 21.92
CA VAL A 149 3.29 3.92 20.81
C VAL A 149 2.24 3.95 19.70
N VAL A 150 2.63 4.32 18.48
CA VAL A 150 1.77 4.27 17.29
C VAL A 150 2.13 3.03 16.48
N LEU A 151 1.20 2.09 16.35
CA LEU A 151 1.39 0.87 15.60
C LEU A 151 0.99 1.07 14.13
N CYS A 152 1.97 0.96 13.24
CA CYS A 152 1.84 1.07 11.79
C CYS A 152 2.54 -0.09 11.08
N ASP A 153 2.56 -1.27 11.70
CA ASP A 153 3.34 -2.44 11.30
C ASP A 153 2.66 -3.30 10.19
N GLY A 154 1.56 -2.77 9.62
CA GLY A 154 0.91 -3.28 8.42
C GLY A 154 0.07 -4.54 8.62
N ALA A 155 -0.42 -5.13 7.52
CA ALA A 155 -1.37 -6.25 7.52
C ALA A 155 -0.88 -7.51 8.25
N ASN A 156 0.43 -7.67 8.43
CA ASN A 156 1.06 -8.78 9.15
C ASN A 156 1.35 -8.47 10.62
N SER A 157 0.70 -7.47 11.20
CA SER A 157 0.90 -7.05 12.59
C SER A 157 0.94 -8.23 13.58
N LEU A 158 1.93 -8.20 14.46
CA LEU A 158 2.05 -9.06 15.62
C LEU A 158 1.66 -8.32 16.92
N LEU A 159 1.42 -7.01 16.84
CA LEU A 159 1.30 -6.12 17.98
C LEU A 159 -0.15 -5.73 18.29
N VAL A 160 -1.04 -5.75 17.30
CA VAL A 160 -2.46 -5.37 17.49
C VAL A 160 -3.15 -6.26 18.52
N GLU A 161 -2.93 -7.58 18.48
CA GLU A 161 -3.49 -8.50 19.49
C GLU A 161 -2.94 -8.20 20.87
N GLN A 162 -1.65 -7.86 20.98
CA GLN A 162 -1.03 -7.47 22.25
C GLN A 162 -1.58 -6.13 22.75
N ALA A 163 -1.84 -5.17 21.85
CA ALA A 163 -2.31 -3.84 22.21
C ALA A 163 -3.76 -3.84 22.71
N VAL A 164 -4.68 -4.39 21.93
CA VAL A 164 -6.13 -4.26 22.12
C VAL A 164 -6.87 -5.59 22.18
N GLY A 165 -6.17 -6.72 22.16
CA GLY A 165 -6.78 -8.07 22.22
C GLY A 165 -7.49 -8.49 20.93
N ALA A 166 -7.41 -7.68 19.86
CA ALA A 166 -8.06 -7.98 18.59
C ALA A 166 -7.27 -9.04 17.83
N LYS A 167 -7.95 -10.11 17.46
CA LYS A 167 -7.34 -11.17 16.64
C LYS A 167 -7.13 -10.71 15.21
N ARG A 168 -6.13 -11.29 14.55
CA ARG A 168 -5.91 -11.08 13.11
C ARG A 168 -7.19 -11.40 12.33
N PRO A 169 -7.56 -10.62 11.29
CA PRO A 169 -8.69 -10.93 10.42
C PRO A 169 -8.60 -12.36 9.87
N PRO A 170 -9.73 -13.07 9.73
CA PRO A 170 -9.75 -14.43 9.18
C PRO A 170 -9.37 -14.42 7.69
N ALA A 171 -8.93 -15.57 7.18
CA ALA A 171 -8.52 -15.73 5.78
C ALA A 171 -9.59 -15.31 4.76
N SER A 172 -10.87 -15.41 5.12
CA SER A 172 -12.01 -14.95 4.30
C SER A 172 -12.12 -13.43 4.15
N GLN A 173 -11.37 -12.68 4.96
CA GLN A 173 -11.34 -11.21 4.96
C GLN A 173 -9.93 -10.65 4.65
N MET A 174 -9.09 -11.50 4.08
CA MET A 174 -7.74 -11.17 3.64
C MET A 174 -7.53 -11.57 2.20
N ALA A 175 -6.78 -10.77 1.45
CA ALA A 175 -6.28 -11.12 0.15
C ALA A 175 -4.75 -11.23 0.14
N VAL A 176 -4.24 -11.95 -0.84
CA VAL A 176 -2.82 -11.96 -1.19
C VAL A 176 -2.65 -11.31 -2.56
N GLY A 177 -1.79 -10.31 -2.62
CA GLY A 177 -1.35 -9.69 -3.86
C GLY A 177 0.03 -10.21 -4.28
N VAL A 178 0.21 -10.47 -5.56
CA VAL A 178 1.51 -10.72 -6.19
C VAL A 178 1.65 -9.75 -7.34
N LYS A 179 2.76 -9.03 -7.41
CA LYS A 179 3.05 -8.02 -8.43
C LYS A 179 4.44 -8.18 -9.00
N GLU A 180 4.56 -7.78 -10.24
CA GLU A 180 5.82 -7.66 -10.96
C GLU A 180 5.95 -6.28 -11.60
N VAL A 181 7.17 -5.79 -11.68
CA VAL A 181 7.51 -4.55 -12.40
C VAL A 181 8.34 -4.92 -13.63
N PHE A 182 7.93 -4.37 -14.75
CA PHE A 182 8.57 -4.58 -16.05
C PHE A 182 9.10 -3.26 -16.59
N GLU A 183 10.41 -3.14 -16.75
CA GLU A 183 11.03 -2.01 -17.45
C GLU A 183 10.62 -1.96 -18.92
N LEU A 184 10.24 -0.77 -19.37
CA LEU A 184 9.89 -0.49 -20.76
C LEU A 184 10.12 1.01 -21.00
N PRO A 185 10.67 1.42 -22.17
CA PRO A 185 10.86 2.83 -22.50
C PRO A 185 9.57 3.63 -22.39
N GLU A 186 9.65 4.86 -21.87
CA GLU A 186 8.50 5.75 -21.68
C GLU A 186 7.65 5.92 -22.93
N GLU A 187 8.29 6.15 -24.10
CA GLU A 187 7.61 6.28 -25.39
C GLU A 187 6.81 5.02 -25.79
N GLU A 188 7.29 3.85 -25.41
CA GLU A 188 6.58 2.60 -25.65
C GLU A 188 5.36 2.46 -24.72
N ILE A 189 5.47 2.91 -23.46
CA ILE A 189 4.35 2.95 -22.53
C ILE A 189 3.28 3.91 -23.06
N ASP A 190 3.66 5.13 -23.45
CA ASP A 190 2.73 6.11 -24.00
C ASP A 190 1.97 5.59 -25.22
N LYS A 191 2.67 4.93 -26.15
CA LYS A 191 2.06 4.32 -27.34
C LYS A 191 1.08 3.20 -27.01
N ARG A 192 1.50 2.25 -26.12
CA ARG A 192 0.70 1.06 -25.80
C ARG A 192 -0.54 1.40 -24.99
N PHE A 193 -0.44 2.40 -24.12
CA PHE A 193 -1.55 2.83 -23.27
C PHE A 193 -2.30 4.05 -23.79
N GLN A 194 -1.82 4.66 -24.88
CA GLN A 194 -2.43 5.83 -25.51
C GLN A 194 -2.52 7.03 -24.57
N CYS A 195 -1.51 7.21 -23.73
CA CYS A 195 -1.39 8.32 -22.80
C CYS A 195 -0.56 9.46 -23.39
N ALA A 196 -0.85 10.70 -22.97
CA ALA A 196 0.07 11.81 -23.17
C ALA A 196 1.31 11.66 -22.26
N PRO A 197 2.46 12.28 -22.60
CA PRO A 197 3.65 12.25 -21.77
C PRO A 197 3.37 12.69 -20.33
N GLY A 198 3.80 11.89 -19.37
CA GLY A 198 3.57 12.11 -17.92
C GLY A 198 2.18 11.70 -17.42
N GLU A 199 1.26 11.38 -18.30
CA GLU A 199 -0.04 10.80 -17.96
C GLU A 199 0.02 9.28 -17.97
N GLY A 200 -0.93 8.63 -17.29
CA GLY A 200 -0.91 7.20 -17.11
C GLY A 200 -2.28 6.53 -17.03
N THR A 201 -2.22 5.21 -17.05
CA THR A 201 -3.39 4.33 -16.98
C THR A 201 -3.38 3.52 -15.70
N ALA A 202 -4.54 3.50 -15.04
CA ALA A 202 -4.88 2.48 -14.05
C ALA A 202 -5.85 1.49 -14.70
N TRP A 203 -5.41 0.25 -14.94
CA TRP A 203 -6.22 -0.78 -15.60
C TRP A 203 -6.50 -1.93 -14.65
N LEU A 204 -7.78 -2.16 -14.40
CA LEU A 204 -8.30 -3.11 -13.45
C LEU A 204 -9.02 -4.25 -14.18
N PHE A 205 -8.89 -5.47 -13.70
CA PHE A 205 -9.46 -6.65 -14.34
C PHE A 205 -10.24 -7.46 -13.31
N ALA A 206 -11.47 -7.80 -13.66
CA ALA A 206 -12.33 -8.69 -12.89
C ALA A 206 -12.72 -9.93 -13.69
N GLY A 207 -13.06 -11.01 -13.01
CA GLY A 207 -13.49 -12.27 -13.63
C GLY A 207 -12.36 -13.29 -13.74
N ASP A 208 -12.08 -13.79 -14.93
CA ASP A 208 -11.17 -14.93 -15.14
C ASP A 208 -9.67 -14.65 -14.85
N ALA A 209 -9.30 -13.41 -14.55
CA ALA A 209 -7.93 -13.07 -14.14
C ALA A 209 -7.45 -13.89 -12.93
N THR A 210 -8.36 -14.34 -12.07
CA THR A 210 -8.10 -15.12 -10.86
C THR A 210 -8.67 -16.53 -10.90
N HIS A 211 -8.93 -17.09 -12.10
CA HIS A 211 -9.49 -18.43 -12.28
C HIS A 211 -10.76 -18.68 -11.46
N GLY A 212 -11.64 -17.67 -11.39
CA GLY A 212 -12.91 -17.74 -10.66
C GLY A 212 -12.80 -17.55 -9.15
N SER A 213 -11.59 -17.34 -8.61
CA SER A 213 -11.41 -16.90 -7.23
C SER A 213 -11.83 -15.42 -7.08
N PHE A 214 -12.34 -15.04 -5.91
CA PHE A 214 -12.59 -13.63 -5.61
C PHE A 214 -11.31 -12.83 -5.69
N GLY A 215 -11.29 -11.76 -6.49
CA GLY A 215 -10.09 -10.95 -6.73
C GLY A 215 -10.07 -10.36 -8.13
N GLY A 216 -8.88 -9.99 -8.61
CA GLY A 216 -8.71 -9.40 -9.94
C GLY A 216 -7.26 -9.15 -10.31
N GLY A 217 -7.08 -8.70 -11.55
CA GLY A 217 -5.79 -8.24 -12.07
C GLY A 217 -5.67 -6.73 -12.05
N ILE A 218 -4.43 -6.25 -12.04
CA ILE A 218 -4.11 -4.82 -12.12
C ILE A 218 -2.93 -4.59 -13.08
N ILE A 219 -2.99 -3.47 -13.80
CA ILE A 219 -1.86 -2.92 -14.56
C ILE A 219 -1.81 -1.43 -14.28
N TYR A 220 -0.65 -0.94 -13.83
CA TYR A 220 -0.37 0.48 -13.65
C TYR A 220 0.84 0.89 -14.48
N THR A 221 0.74 1.99 -15.21
CA THR A 221 1.88 2.57 -15.93
C THR A 221 2.69 3.44 -15.00
N ASN A 222 4.01 3.27 -15.03
CA ASN A 222 4.99 4.12 -14.35
C ASN A 222 5.77 4.93 -15.39
N LYS A 223 6.76 5.73 -15.01
CA LYS A 223 7.57 6.54 -15.94
C LYS A 223 8.23 5.67 -17.01
N ASP A 224 8.98 4.68 -16.58
CA ASP A 224 9.80 3.79 -17.42
C ASP A 224 9.55 2.31 -17.10
N SER A 225 8.39 1.98 -16.56
CA SER A 225 8.02 0.62 -16.23
C SER A 225 6.50 0.43 -16.18
N ILE A 226 6.09 -0.83 -16.09
CA ILE A 226 4.69 -1.23 -15.92
C ILE A 226 4.62 -2.15 -14.71
N SER A 227 3.73 -1.84 -13.78
CA SER A 227 3.39 -2.72 -12.66
C SER A 227 2.23 -3.62 -13.05
N VAL A 228 2.40 -4.94 -12.96
CA VAL A 228 1.39 -5.95 -13.28
C VAL A 228 1.16 -6.81 -12.06
N GLY A 229 -0.08 -7.09 -11.69
CA GLY A 229 -0.34 -7.89 -10.52
C GLY A 229 -1.69 -8.59 -10.50
N ILE A 230 -1.77 -9.58 -9.62
CA ILE A 230 -3.01 -10.28 -9.25
C ILE A 230 -3.23 -10.08 -7.76
N VAL A 231 -4.46 -9.84 -7.37
CA VAL A 231 -4.91 -9.85 -5.98
C VAL A 231 -6.03 -10.89 -5.88
N ALA A 232 -5.88 -11.84 -4.97
CA ALA A 232 -6.87 -12.92 -4.79
C ALA A 232 -7.12 -13.18 -3.31
N GLY A 233 -8.38 -13.45 -2.95
CA GLY A 233 -8.79 -13.77 -1.59
C GLY A 233 -8.06 -15.00 -1.06
N VAL A 234 -7.51 -14.91 0.16
CA VAL A 234 -6.69 -15.99 0.77
C VAL A 234 -7.48 -17.28 0.92
N GLU A 235 -8.72 -17.21 1.42
CA GLU A 235 -9.56 -18.40 1.57
C GLU A 235 -9.92 -19.04 0.22
N ALA A 236 -10.25 -18.21 -0.79
CA ALA A 236 -10.59 -18.70 -2.13
C ALA A 236 -9.37 -19.37 -2.80
N THR A 237 -8.20 -18.78 -2.67
CA THR A 237 -6.95 -19.35 -3.19
C THR A 237 -6.58 -20.65 -2.50
N ALA A 238 -6.77 -20.74 -1.17
CA ALA A 238 -6.50 -21.97 -0.41
C ALA A 238 -7.43 -23.13 -0.77
N LYS A 239 -8.66 -22.83 -1.21
CA LYS A 239 -9.63 -23.83 -1.70
C LYS A 239 -9.46 -24.16 -3.19
N GLY A 240 -8.80 -23.28 -3.94
CA GLY A 240 -8.54 -23.43 -5.36
C GLY A 240 -7.34 -24.33 -5.63
N ASN A 241 -7.20 -24.73 -6.90
CA ASN A 241 -6.08 -25.57 -7.34
C ASN A 241 -4.95 -24.77 -8.01
N VAL A 242 -5.13 -23.43 -8.16
CA VAL A 242 -4.17 -22.57 -8.85
C VAL A 242 -3.56 -21.60 -7.84
N PRO A 243 -2.26 -21.68 -7.59
CA PRO A 243 -1.59 -20.72 -6.71
C PRO A 243 -1.51 -19.31 -7.34
N VAL A 244 -1.45 -18.26 -6.52
CA VAL A 244 -1.54 -16.86 -6.99
C VAL A 244 -0.42 -16.50 -7.97
N TYR A 245 0.79 -17.02 -7.79
CA TYR A 245 1.88 -16.78 -8.74
C TYR A 245 1.58 -17.36 -10.12
N GLN A 246 0.89 -18.53 -10.19
CA GLN A 246 0.46 -19.12 -11.46
C GLN A 246 -0.66 -18.30 -12.10
N MET A 247 -1.59 -17.78 -11.30
CA MET A 247 -2.61 -16.84 -11.81
C MET A 247 -1.96 -15.62 -12.48
N LEU A 248 -0.87 -15.09 -11.90
CA LEU A 248 -0.12 -13.98 -12.50
C LEU A 248 0.55 -14.38 -13.82
N GLU A 249 1.17 -15.58 -13.88
CA GLU A 249 1.76 -16.10 -15.11
C GLU A 249 0.69 -16.28 -16.20
N ASP A 250 -0.44 -16.87 -15.87
CA ASP A 250 -1.55 -17.08 -16.80
C ASP A 250 -2.11 -15.74 -17.29
N PHE A 251 -2.29 -14.78 -16.38
CA PHE A 251 -2.75 -13.42 -16.68
C PHE A 251 -1.82 -12.70 -17.66
N LYS A 252 -0.52 -12.74 -17.44
CA LYS A 252 0.49 -12.12 -18.35
C LYS A 252 0.46 -12.71 -19.77
N ASN A 253 0.12 -13.99 -19.89
CA ASN A 253 0.06 -14.70 -21.17
C ASN A 253 -1.28 -14.54 -21.90
N ARG A 254 -2.24 -13.84 -21.34
CA ARG A 254 -3.52 -13.56 -22.01
C ARG A 254 -3.32 -12.76 -23.29
N PRO A 255 -4.07 -13.03 -24.37
CA PRO A 255 -3.95 -12.32 -25.66
C PRO A 255 -4.09 -10.80 -25.55
N GLU A 256 -4.89 -10.32 -24.60
CA GLU A 256 -5.09 -8.89 -24.33
C GLU A 256 -3.98 -8.25 -23.50
N ILE A 257 -3.17 -9.05 -22.78
CA ILE A 257 -2.11 -8.57 -21.88
C ILE A 257 -0.72 -8.77 -22.49
N ALA A 258 -0.42 -9.91 -23.06
CA ALA A 258 0.90 -10.22 -23.60
C ALA A 258 1.47 -9.16 -24.56
N PRO A 259 0.68 -8.54 -25.47
CA PRO A 259 1.18 -7.47 -26.32
C PRO A 259 1.65 -6.22 -25.57
N VAL A 260 1.01 -5.91 -24.42
CA VAL A 260 1.35 -4.75 -23.59
C VAL A 260 2.71 -4.94 -22.94
N LEU A 261 3.09 -6.19 -22.62
CA LEU A 261 4.36 -6.56 -21.98
C LEU A 261 5.46 -6.96 -22.97
N LYS A 262 5.17 -6.99 -24.26
CA LYS A 262 6.13 -7.46 -25.28
C LYS A 262 7.42 -6.65 -25.24
N GLY A 263 8.55 -7.33 -25.01
CA GLY A 263 9.89 -6.74 -24.97
C GLY A 263 10.22 -6.00 -23.66
N ALA A 264 9.31 -5.98 -22.69
CA ALA A 264 9.59 -5.47 -21.38
C ALA A 264 10.46 -6.45 -20.57
N LYS A 265 11.28 -5.91 -19.65
CA LYS A 265 12.20 -6.68 -18.82
C LYS A 265 11.70 -6.72 -17.39
N LEU A 266 11.48 -7.92 -16.84
CA LEU A 266 11.16 -8.11 -15.42
C LEU A 266 12.31 -7.63 -14.53
N VAL A 267 12.04 -6.74 -13.59
CA VAL A 267 13.03 -6.16 -12.66
C VAL A 267 12.66 -6.35 -11.19
N GLU A 268 11.39 -6.54 -10.88
CA GLU A 268 10.96 -6.77 -9.49
C GLU A 268 9.79 -7.74 -9.44
N HIS A 269 9.80 -8.59 -8.41
CA HIS A 269 8.69 -9.47 -8.05
C HIS A 269 8.46 -9.34 -6.55
N SER A 270 7.21 -9.10 -6.14
CA SER A 270 6.85 -8.91 -4.75
C SER A 270 5.46 -9.47 -4.44
N GLY A 271 5.23 -9.79 -3.15
CA GLY A 271 3.94 -10.26 -2.68
C GLY A 271 3.62 -9.72 -1.29
N HIS A 272 2.35 -9.43 -1.04
CA HIS A 272 1.90 -8.90 0.23
C HIS A 272 0.48 -9.34 0.56
N LEU A 273 0.16 -9.40 1.87
CA LEU A 273 -1.21 -9.54 2.35
C LEU A 273 -1.90 -8.18 2.38
N VAL A 274 -3.19 -8.19 2.09
CA VAL A 274 -4.06 -7.00 2.11
C VAL A 274 -5.31 -7.33 2.93
N PRO A 275 -5.70 -6.51 3.93
CA PRO A 275 -6.97 -6.70 4.63
C PRO A 275 -8.12 -6.26 3.71
N GLU A 276 -9.19 -7.05 3.68
CA GLU A 276 -10.37 -6.78 2.82
C GLU A 276 -11.68 -6.68 3.62
N GLY A 277 -11.63 -6.87 4.93
CA GLY A 277 -12.83 -6.90 5.77
C GLY A 277 -13.45 -5.53 6.02
N GLY A 278 -12.74 -4.44 5.71
CA GLY A 278 -13.21 -3.08 5.91
C GLY A 278 -13.59 -2.81 7.37
N ILE A 279 -14.58 -1.96 7.59
CA ILE A 279 -15.02 -1.51 8.92
C ILE A 279 -15.45 -2.66 9.86
N THR A 280 -15.89 -3.79 9.31
CA THR A 280 -16.34 -4.93 10.14
C THR A 280 -15.18 -5.67 10.81
N THR A 281 -13.95 -5.47 10.37
CA THR A 281 -12.73 -6.07 10.92
C THR A 281 -11.84 -5.07 11.62
N MET A 282 -12.24 -3.81 11.64
CA MET A 282 -11.48 -2.75 12.30
C MET A 282 -11.40 -3.02 13.81
N PRO A 283 -10.19 -3.08 14.40
CA PRO A 283 -10.02 -3.23 15.83
C PRO A 283 -10.37 -1.92 16.57
N GLU A 284 -10.36 -1.96 17.88
CA GLU A 284 -10.21 -0.74 18.68
C GLU A 284 -8.94 -0.01 18.24
N LEU A 285 -9.07 1.26 17.86
CA LEU A 285 -7.95 2.03 17.29
C LEU A 285 -7.03 2.62 18.34
N THR A 286 -7.48 2.66 19.60
CA THR A 286 -6.73 3.25 20.71
C THR A 286 -6.91 2.43 21.97
N ALA A 287 -5.87 2.38 22.79
CA ALA A 287 -5.91 1.94 24.17
C ALA A 287 -4.89 2.77 24.97
N ASP A 288 -4.81 2.56 26.29
CA ASP A 288 -3.89 3.31 27.13
C ASP A 288 -2.45 3.18 26.64
N GLY A 289 -1.87 4.29 26.18
CA GLY A 289 -0.50 4.41 25.67
C GLY A 289 -0.28 3.87 24.25
N VAL A 290 -1.33 3.52 23.50
CA VAL A 290 -1.16 2.98 22.14
C VAL A 290 -2.23 3.45 21.17
N MET A 291 -1.85 3.70 19.92
CA MET A 291 -2.71 3.96 18.76
C MET A 291 -2.38 3.00 17.62
N ILE A 292 -3.34 2.74 16.73
CA ILE A 292 -3.22 1.82 15.60
C ILE A 292 -3.66 2.54 14.33
N ALA A 293 -2.83 2.50 13.26
CA ALA A 293 -3.11 3.18 12.00
C ALA A 293 -2.62 2.37 10.77
N GLY A 294 -3.30 2.52 9.64
CA GLY A 294 -2.98 1.84 8.39
C GLY A 294 -3.57 0.43 8.28
N ASP A 295 -2.88 -0.47 7.58
CA ASP A 295 -3.39 -1.82 7.27
C ASP A 295 -3.55 -2.71 8.51
N ASN A 296 -2.78 -2.50 9.55
CA ASN A 296 -2.96 -3.21 10.82
C ASN A 296 -4.24 -2.79 11.56
N ALA A 297 -4.77 -1.60 11.25
CA ALA A 297 -6.11 -1.15 11.63
C ALA A 297 -7.19 -1.62 10.64
N THR A 298 -6.84 -2.45 9.65
CA THR A 298 -7.70 -2.87 8.54
C THR A 298 -8.30 -1.72 7.73
N MET A 299 -7.63 -0.57 7.69
CA MET A 299 -8.03 0.61 6.93
C MET A 299 -7.77 0.44 5.44
N CYS A 300 -8.49 -0.50 4.86
CA CYS A 300 -8.46 -0.82 3.45
C CYS A 300 -9.88 -1.13 2.98
N VAL A 301 -10.26 -0.61 1.82
CA VAL A 301 -11.60 -0.81 1.24
C VAL A 301 -11.48 -1.63 -0.02
N ASN A 302 -12.21 -2.75 -0.07
CA ASN A 302 -12.45 -3.50 -1.29
C ASN A 302 -13.75 -3.01 -1.93
N LEU A 303 -13.64 -2.42 -3.13
CA LEU A 303 -14.78 -1.92 -3.92
C LEU A 303 -15.27 -2.95 -4.95
N GLY A 304 -14.80 -4.21 -4.86
CA GLY A 304 -15.14 -5.30 -5.77
C GLY A 304 -14.25 -5.34 -7.02
N TYR A 305 -13.94 -4.20 -7.61
CA TYR A 305 -13.07 -4.07 -8.78
C TYR A 305 -11.69 -3.49 -8.45
N THR A 306 -11.51 -2.95 -7.28
CA THR A 306 -10.22 -2.43 -6.77
C THR A 306 -10.14 -2.51 -5.27
N VAL A 307 -8.92 -2.63 -4.76
CA VAL A 307 -8.58 -2.52 -3.34
C VAL A 307 -7.87 -1.19 -3.12
N ARG A 308 -8.35 -0.40 -2.16
CA ARG A 308 -7.86 0.94 -1.86
C ARG A 308 -7.43 1.02 -0.40
N GLY A 309 -6.18 1.32 -0.13
CA GLY A 309 -5.61 1.34 1.23
C GLY A 309 -4.56 2.43 1.46
N MET A 310 -3.76 2.81 0.44
CA MET A 310 -2.64 3.73 0.64
C MET A 310 -3.06 5.11 1.15
N ASP A 311 -4.11 5.68 0.61
CA ASP A 311 -4.65 6.98 1.02
C ASP A 311 -5.30 6.92 2.42
N TYR A 312 -5.95 5.82 2.76
CA TYR A 312 -6.43 5.57 4.13
C TYR A 312 -5.27 5.41 5.11
N ALA A 313 -4.18 4.77 4.70
CA ALA A 313 -2.97 4.66 5.52
C ALA A 313 -2.36 6.04 5.78
N VAL A 314 -2.24 6.90 4.77
CA VAL A 314 -1.78 8.29 4.92
C VAL A 314 -2.69 9.06 5.88
N ALA A 315 -4.01 9.05 5.63
CA ALA A 315 -4.97 9.81 6.44
C ALA A 315 -5.00 9.33 7.90
N SER A 316 -4.98 8.02 8.14
CA SER A 316 -4.95 7.47 9.51
C SER A 316 -3.63 7.77 10.22
N GLY A 317 -2.51 7.74 9.51
CA GLY A 317 -1.21 8.16 10.03
C GLY A 317 -1.22 9.63 10.45
N GLN A 318 -1.79 10.51 9.61
CA GLN A 318 -1.97 11.92 9.93
C GLN A 318 -2.80 12.10 11.22
N MET A 319 -3.96 11.45 11.29
CA MET A 319 -4.84 11.54 12.47
C MET A 319 -4.14 11.04 13.74
N ALA A 320 -3.42 9.92 13.67
CA ALA A 320 -2.70 9.37 14.81
C ALA A 320 -1.53 10.27 15.25
N GLY A 321 -0.87 10.94 14.31
CA GLY A 321 0.21 11.87 14.63
C GLY A 321 -0.26 13.19 15.23
N GLN A 322 -1.48 13.62 14.93
CA GLN A 322 -2.08 14.86 15.43
C GLN A 322 -2.78 14.68 16.77
N ALA A 323 -3.15 13.46 17.17
CA ALA A 323 -3.84 13.15 18.43
C ALA A 323 -2.87 13.10 19.62
#